data_439796f1a2bd7035382f8762c7b2d14b
#
_entry.id   439796f1a2bd7035382f8762c7b2d14b
#
_cell.length_a   1.000
_cell.length_b   1.000
_cell.length_c   1.000
_cell.angle_alpha   90.00
_cell.angle_beta   90.00
_cell.angle_gamma   90.00
#
_symmetry.space_group_name_H-M   'P 1'
#
loop_
_entity.id
_entity.type
_entity.pdbx_description
1 polymer ?
#
loop_
_entity_poly.entity_id
_entity_poly.type
_entity_poly.pdbx_seq_one_letter_code
_entity_poly.pdbx_strand_id
1 'polypeptide(L)'
;ALEQSSLGNADKLVWAVDVVLEDEYDVFNAFDEYLGGKHAKADWNILADKLLARLKQMKSSDNRSDFHRDYKRDRLSNMIIHTLEQSGRDNEIIPLCEVEAQKTGSYPRLVKYLIAEKRYEDAERWILEGIQKTEKELPGIASDLRNRLKEIRSSQKDFVAVATMQAEEFV
;
A
#
# COMPACT_ATOMS: atom_id res chain seq x y z
N ALA A 1 -1.57 -0.07 -29.62
CA ALA A 1 -0.20 0.45 -29.82
C ALA A 1 0.85 -0.40 -29.08
N LEU A 2 0.68 -0.69 -27.77
CA LEU A 2 1.62 -1.51 -26.98
C LEU A 2 1.76 -2.95 -27.51
N GLU A 3 0.65 -3.57 -27.86
CA GLU A 3 0.63 -4.95 -28.37
C GLU A 3 1.43 -5.11 -29.67
N GLN A 4 1.52 -4.05 -30.48
CA GLN A 4 2.23 -4.03 -31.76
C GLN A 4 3.70 -3.59 -31.65
N SER A 5 4.17 -3.26 -30.42
CA SER A 5 5.57 -2.85 -30.23
C SER A 5 6.50 -4.07 -30.23
N SER A 6 7.75 -3.88 -30.65
CA SER A 6 8.80 -4.90 -30.62
C SER A 6 9.40 -5.14 -29.23
N LEU A 7 8.90 -4.48 -28.19
CA LEU A 7 9.37 -4.61 -26.81
C LEU A 7 9.03 -6.01 -26.26
N GLY A 8 9.87 -6.53 -25.38
CA GLY A 8 9.54 -7.70 -24.58
C GLY A 8 8.34 -7.46 -23.66
N ASN A 9 7.63 -8.51 -23.24
CA ASN A 9 6.42 -8.37 -22.42
C ASN A 9 6.71 -7.66 -21.09
N ALA A 10 7.81 -8.00 -20.42
CA ALA A 10 8.21 -7.32 -19.20
C ALA A 10 8.48 -5.82 -19.39
N ASP A 11 9.09 -5.43 -20.54
CA ASP A 11 9.35 -4.02 -20.82
C ASP A 11 8.06 -3.26 -21.18
N LYS A 12 7.09 -3.92 -21.80
CA LYS A 12 5.75 -3.36 -22.00
C LYS A 12 5.03 -3.10 -20.68
N LEU A 13 5.15 -4.02 -19.72
CA LEU A 13 4.61 -3.84 -18.38
C LEU A 13 5.27 -2.65 -17.65
N VAL A 14 6.61 -2.54 -17.72
CA VAL A 14 7.34 -1.39 -17.14
C VAL A 14 6.84 -0.09 -17.73
N TRP A 15 6.70 -0.02 -19.04
CA TRP A 15 6.23 1.19 -19.72
C TRP A 15 4.78 1.53 -19.34
N ALA A 16 3.91 0.53 -19.26
CA ALA A 16 2.52 0.73 -18.81
C ALA A 16 2.46 1.29 -17.39
N VAL A 17 3.27 0.74 -16.47
CA VAL A 17 3.37 1.24 -15.09
C VAL A 17 3.91 2.67 -15.06
N ASP A 18 4.92 3.00 -15.86
CA ASP A 18 5.45 4.36 -15.91
C ASP A 18 4.38 5.36 -16.34
N VAL A 19 3.57 5.03 -17.35
CA VAL A 19 2.45 5.89 -17.78
C VAL A 19 1.42 6.06 -16.67
N VAL A 20 1.01 4.96 -16.01
CA VAL A 20 0.04 5.03 -14.90
C VAL A 20 0.58 5.86 -13.73
N LEU A 21 1.86 5.72 -13.38
CA LEU A 21 2.45 6.48 -12.28
C LEU A 21 2.64 7.98 -12.59
N GLU A 22 2.78 8.35 -13.87
CA GLU A 22 2.88 9.73 -14.34
C GLU A 22 1.50 10.37 -14.58
N ASP A 23 0.45 9.57 -14.73
CA ASP A 23 -0.91 10.06 -14.92
C ASP A 23 -1.48 10.63 -13.62
N GLU A 24 -1.45 11.96 -13.51
CA GLU A 24 -2.02 12.69 -12.34
C GLU A 24 -3.55 12.81 -12.41
N TYR A 25 -4.16 12.55 -13.56
CA TYR A 25 -5.58 12.83 -13.83
C TYR A 25 -6.42 11.60 -14.16
N ASP A 26 -5.85 10.40 -14.03
CA ASP A 26 -6.54 9.12 -14.34
C ASP A 26 -7.12 9.05 -15.76
N VAL A 27 -6.42 9.65 -16.72
CA VAL A 27 -6.88 9.79 -18.12
C VAL A 27 -6.60 8.53 -18.96
N PHE A 28 -5.62 7.71 -18.54
CA PHE A 28 -5.10 6.60 -19.34
C PHE A 28 -5.61 5.23 -18.89
N ASN A 29 -6.94 5.07 -18.72
CA ASN A 29 -7.59 3.80 -18.31
C ASN A 29 -7.15 2.57 -19.14
N ALA A 30 -6.74 2.77 -20.41
CA ALA A 30 -6.27 1.69 -21.28
C ALA A 30 -5.01 0.97 -20.74
N PHE A 31 -4.19 1.63 -19.90
CA PHE A 31 -3.03 1.01 -19.28
C PHE A 31 -3.40 0.22 -18.02
N ASP A 32 -4.40 0.65 -17.29
CA ASP A 32 -4.97 -0.13 -16.18
C ASP A 32 -5.59 -1.43 -16.69
N GLU A 33 -6.31 -1.39 -17.81
CA GLU A 33 -6.82 -2.60 -18.48
C GLU A 33 -5.68 -3.51 -18.95
N TYR A 34 -4.59 -2.95 -19.49
CA TYR A 34 -3.42 -3.73 -19.90
C TYR A 34 -2.76 -4.40 -18.70
N LEU A 35 -2.55 -3.67 -17.60
CA LEU A 35 -1.98 -4.22 -16.35
C LEU A 35 -2.92 -5.23 -15.67
N GLY A 36 -4.23 -5.09 -15.81
CA GLY A 36 -5.23 -6.06 -15.36
C GLY A 36 -5.33 -7.31 -16.25
N GLY A 37 -4.65 -7.33 -17.41
CA GLY A 37 -4.64 -8.43 -18.35
C GLY A 37 -3.85 -9.64 -17.85
N LYS A 38 -3.91 -10.73 -18.63
CA LYS A 38 -3.14 -11.96 -18.33
C LYS A 38 -1.71 -11.83 -18.83
N HIS A 39 -0.76 -11.79 -17.91
CA HIS A 39 0.67 -11.79 -18.19
C HIS A 39 1.33 -13.00 -17.52
N ALA A 40 2.49 -13.44 -18.03
CA ALA A 40 3.23 -14.54 -17.42
C ALA A 40 3.82 -14.13 -16.07
N LYS A 41 3.83 -15.05 -15.10
CA LYS A 41 4.47 -14.82 -13.79
C LYS A 41 5.93 -14.34 -13.91
N ALA A 42 6.65 -14.82 -14.93
CA ALA A 42 8.03 -14.41 -15.19
C ALA A 42 8.14 -12.91 -15.52
N ASP A 43 7.19 -12.37 -16.30
CA ASP A 43 7.16 -10.95 -16.66
C ASP A 43 6.84 -10.08 -15.44
N TRP A 44 5.89 -10.53 -14.58
CA TRP A 44 5.59 -9.90 -13.31
C TRP A 44 6.78 -9.91 -12.34
N ASN A 45 7.56 -11.00 -12.29
CA ASN A 45 8.77 -11.06 -11.47
C ASN A 45 9.82 -10.03 -11.91
N ILE A 46 10.05 -9.91 -13.22
CA ILE A 46 10.99 -8.92 -13.77
C ILE A 46 10.52 -7.50 -13.44
N LEU A 47 9.21 -7.23 -13.59
CA LEU A 47 8.63 -5.94 -13.22
C LEU A 47 8.82 -5.66 -11.73
N ALA A 48 8.50 -6.63 -10.84
CA ALA A 48 8.64 -6.49 -9.39
C ALA A 48 10.07 -6.08 -9.03
N ASP A 49 11.08 -6.76 -9.57
CA ASP A 49 12.49 -6.45 -9.29
C ASP A 49 12.89 -5.05 -9.74
N LYS A 50 12.41 -4.62 -10.94
CA LYS A 50 12.67 -3.27 -11.45
C LYS A 50 12.01 -2.19 -10.56
N LEU A 51 10.75 -2.39 -10.15
CA LEU A 51 10.03 -1.43 -9.31
C LEU A 51 10.58 -1.38 -7.89
N LEU A 52 10.96 -2.52 -7.29
CA LEU A 52 11.63 -2.58 -5.99
C LEU A 52 12.97 -1.86 -6.01
N ALA A 53 13.76 -2.03 -7.07
CA ALA A 53 15.01 -1.29 -7.25
C ALA A 53 14.76 0.23 -7.35
N ARG A 54 13.73 0.66 -8.08
CA ARG A 54 13.31 2.08 -8.19
C ARG A 54 12.89 2.64 -6.82
N LEU A 55 12.08 1.90 -6.06
CA LEU A 55 11.65 2.31 -4.72
C LEU A 55 12.83 2.52 -3.76
N LYS A 56 13.83 1.63 -3.81
CA LYS A 56 15.06 1.75 -3.01
C LYS A 56 15.88 3.00 -3.34
N GLN A 57 15.85 3.45 -4.60
CA GLN A 57 16.56 4.66 -5.05
C GLN A 57 15.82 5.95 -4.69
N MET A 58 14.50 5.87 -4.43
CA MET A 58 13.74 7.03 -3.99
C MET A 58 14.17 7.41 -2.56
N LYS A 59 14.77 8.60 -2.45
CA LYS A 59 15.09 9.16 -1.13
C LYS A 59 13.79 9.37 -0.35
N SER A 60 13.75 8.94 0.90
CA SER A 60 12.71 9.39 1.82
C SER A 60 12.84 10.90 2.00
N SER A 61 11.72 11.58 2.10
CA SER A 61 11.71 13.00 2.43
C SER A 61 12.12 13.17 3.88
N ASP A 62 13.24 13.88 4.14
CA ASP A 62 13.59 14.30 5.50
C ASP A 62 12.71 15.48 5.95
N ASN A 63 11.96 16.09 5.04
CA ASN A 63 11.08 17.24 5.28
C ASN A 63 9.62 16.81 5.11
N ARG A 64 8.86 16.80 6.20
CA ARG A 64 7.42 16.47 6.23
C ARG A 64 6.54 17.34 5.33
N SER A 65 7.09 18.39 4.72
CA SER A 65 6.38 19.26 3.76
C SER A 65 6.35 18.73 2.33
N ASP A 66 6.97 17.59 2.04
CA ASP A 66 7.07 17.07 0.67
C ASP A 66 5.97 16.02 0.37
N PHE A 67 4.71 16.43 0.56
CA PHE A 67 3.51 15.63 0.29
C PHE A 67 3.51 14.99 -1.10
N HIS A 68 4.04 15.68 -2.12
CA HIS A 68 4.13 15.15 -3.48
C HIS A 68 5.07 13.95 -3.62
N ARG A 69 6.17 13.94 -2.86
CA ARG A 69 7.13 12.83 -2.91
C ARG A 69 6.58 11.62 -2.19
N ASP A 70 5.93 11.83 -1.05
CA ASP A 70 5.32 10.75 -0.28
C ASP A 70 4.15 10.13 -1.05
N TYR A 71 3.36 10.93 -1.76
CA TYR A 71 2.30 10.45 -2.65
C TYR A 71 2.84 9.60 -3.81
N LYS A 72 3.90 10.07 -4.52
CA LYS A 72 4.52 9.29 -5.60
C LYS A 72 5.12 7.97 -5.08
N ARG A 73 5.73 8.02 -3.89
CA ARG A 73 6.25 6.83 -3.23
C ARG A 73 5.15 5.86 -2.85
N ASP A 74 4.05 6.35 -2.33
CA ASP A 74 2.89 5.54 -1.95
C ASP A 74 2.23 4.88 -3.18
N ARG A 75 2.04 5.62 -4.28
CA ARG A 75 1.58 5.05 -5.56
C ARG A 75 2.50 3.95 -6.07
N LEU A 76 3.81 4.18 -6.08
CA LEU A 76 4.79 3.19 -6.50
C LEU A 76 4.75 1.94 -5.61
N SER A 77 4.69 2.09 -4.28
CA SER A 77 4.60 0.96 -3.37
C SER A 77 3.32 0.15 -3.55
N ASN A 78 2.19 0.82 -3.85
CA ASN A 78 0.94 0.15 -4.17
C ASN A 78 1.04 -0.68 -5.46
N MET A 79 1.67 -0.14 -6.50
CA MET A 79 1.93 -0.84 -7.75
C MET A 79 2.86 -2.06 -7.55
N ILE A 80 3.89 -1.93 -6.70
CA ILE A 80 4.77 -3.04 -6.35
C ILE A 80 3.99 -4.15 -5.67
N ILE A 81 3.11 -3.83 -4.73
CA ILE A 81 2.28 -4.83 -4.05
C ILE A 81 1.44 -5.62 -5.07
N HIS A 82 0.73 -4.92 -5.97
CA HIS A 82 0.00 -5.58 -7.05
C HIS A 82 0.89 -6.51 -7.87
N THR A 83 2.09 -6.05 -8.22
CA THR A 83 3.06 -6.83 -8.99
C THR A 83 3.56 -8.06 -8.23
N LEU A 84 3.76 -7.95 -6.91
CA LEU A 84 4.13 -9.08 -6.05
C LEU A 84 3.00 -10.12 -5.97
N GLU A 85 1.74 -9.69 -5.84
CA GLU A 85 0.57 -10.57 -5.89
C GLU A 85 0.51 -11.35 -7.21
N GLN A 86 0.65 -10.65 -8.36
CA GLN A 86 0.61 -11.27 -9.67
C GLN A 86 1.78 -12.24 -9.92
N SER A 87 2.94 -11.99 -9.33
CA SER A 87 4.11 -12.86 -9.42
C SER A 87 4.09 -14.03 -8.41
N GLY A 88 3.18 -14.01 -7.41
CA GLY A 88 3.10 -15.00 -6.34
C GLY A 88 4.19 -14.83 -5.29
N ARG A 89 4.65 -13.60 -5.07
CA ARG A 89 5.66 -13.22 -4.05
C ARG A 89 5.00 -12.61 -2.83
N ASP A 90 3.88 -13.17 -2.38
CA ASP A 90 3.03 -12.63 -1.30
C ASP A 90 3.79 -12.46 0.02
N ASN A 91 4.81 -13.31 0.27
CA ASN A 91 5.65 -13.22 1.45
C ASN A 91 6.49 -11.93 1.54
N GLU A 92 6.63 -11.17 0.48
CA GLU A 92 7.35 -9.90 0.44
C GLU A 92 6.45 -8.69 0.72
N ILE A 93 5.12 -8.86 0.68
CA ILE A 93 4.15 -7.76 0.78
C ILE A 93 4.16 -7.14 2.18
N ILE A 94 4.03 -7.93 3.24
CA ILE A 94 4.02 -7.41 4.62
C ILE A 94 5.33 -6.71 4.96
N PRO A 95 6.52 -7.29 4.72
CA PRO A 95 7.78 -6.58 4.94
C PRO A 95 7.90 -5.24 4.18
N LEU A 96 7.41 -5.18 2.94
CA LEU A 96 7.35 -3.93 2.19
C LEU A 96 6.40 -2.92 2.84
N CYS A 97 5.19 -3.35 3.22
CA CYS A 97 4.20 -2.50 3.87
C CYS A 97 4.70 -1.94 5.21
N GLU A 98 5.43 -2.72 6.01
CA GLU A 98 6.02 -2.28 7.29
C GLU A 98 6.99 -1.10 7.08
N VAL A 99 7.85 -1.20 6.09
CA VAL A 99 8.80 -0.12 5.75
C VAL A 99 8.08 1.10 5.21
N GLU A 100 7.11 0.92 4.31
CA GLU A 100 6.44 2.03 3.63
C GLU A 100 5.40 2.72 4.53
N ALA A 101 4.73 2.01 5.45
CA ALA A 101 3.81 2.61 6.41
C ALA A 101 4.48 3.69 7.25
N GLN A 102 5.72 3.46 7.69
CA GLN A 102 6.49 4.44 8.47
C GLN A 102 6.94 5.66 7.65
N LYS A 103 7.08 5.52 6.33
CA LYS A 103 7.55 6.58 5.44
C LYS A 103 6.43 7.42 4.83
N THR A 104 5.31 6.78 4.51
CA THR A 104 4.21 7.40 3.76
C THR A 104 2.92 7.54 4.57
N GLY A 105 2.87 6.99 5.79
CA GLY A 105 1.64 6.94 6.60
C GLY A 105 0.64 5.88 6.13
N SER A 106 0.99 4.98 5.21
CA SER A 106 0.10 3.96 4.65
C SER A 106 -0.18 2.79 5.61
N TYR A 107 -0.31 3.08 6.91
CA TYR A 107 -0.65 2.09 7.95
C TYR A 107 -1.91 1.26 7.66
N PRO A 108 -3.02 1.82 7.12
CA PRO A 108 -4.20 1.04 6.81
C PRO A 108 -3.96 -0.11 5.84
N ARG A 109 -3.03 0.08 4.89
CA ARG A 109 -2.63 -0.96 3.93
C ARG A 109 -1.92 -2.12 4.64
N LEU A 110 -0.93 -1.83 5.49
CA LEU A 110 -0.24 -2.83 6.30
C LEU A 110 -1.23 -3.63 7.16
N VAL A 111 -2.11 -2.94 7.87
CA VAL A 111 -3.13 -3.55 8.74
C VAL A 111 -4.06 -4.47 7.95
N LYS A 112 -4.46 -4.08 6.73
CA LYS A 112 -5.28 -4.93 5.84
C LYS A 112 -4.61 -6.29 5.58
N TYR A 113 -3.31 -6.31 5.23
CA TYR A 113 -2.58 -7.55 4.96
C TYR A 113 -2.35 -8.38 6.23
N LEU A 114 -2.04 -7.75 7.36
CA LEU A 114 -1.89 -8.45 8.64
C LEU A 114 -3.21 -9.13 9.08
N ILE A 115 -4.35 -8.47 8.92
CA ILE A 115 -5.67 -9.06 9.19
C ILE A 115 -5.95 -10.24 8.25
N ALA A 116 -5.66 -10.11 6.95
CA ALA A 116 -5.84 -11.18 5.98
C ALA A 116 -5.03 -12.43 6.35
N GLU A 117 -3.83 -12.25 6.87
CA GLU A 117 -2.95 -13.32 7.39
C GLU A 117 -3.31 -13.74 8.82
N LYS A 118 -4.39 -13.23 9.41
CA LYS A 118 -4.84 -13.49 10.79
C LYS A 118 -3.81 -13.14 11.87
N ARG A 119 -2.91 -12.23 11.58
CA ARG A 119 -1.89 -11.71 12.50
C ARG A 119 -2.44 -10.54 13.31
N TYR A 120 -3.49 -10.81 14.10
CA TYR A 120 -4.26 -9.78 14.79
C TYR A 120 -3.46 -8.99 15.83
N GLU A 121 -2.58 -9.64 16.58
CA GLU A 121 -1.71 -8.98 17.56
C GLU A 121 -0.74 -7.99 16.89
N ASP A 122 -0.15 -8.39 15.77
CA ASP A 122 0.68 -7.49 14.96
C ASP A 122 -0.15 -6.34 14.38
N ALA A 123 -1.37 -6.63 13.89
CA ALA A 123 -2.27 -5.62 13.37
C ALA A 123 -2.62 -4.57 14.43
N GLU A 124 -2.97 -4.97 15.66
CA GLU A 124 -3.25 -4.04 16.77
C GLU A 124 -2.02 -3.17 17.11
N ARG A 125 -0.84 -3.75 17.18
CA ARG A 125 0.39 -3.00 17.42
C ARG A 125 0.61 -1.92 16.37
N TRP A 126 0.48 -2.26 15.07
CA TRP A 126 0.65 -1.32 13.97
C TRP A 126 -0.46 -0.27 13.89
N ILE A 127 -1.69 -0.63 14.30
CA ILE A 127 -2.80 0.33 14.43
C ILE A 127 -2.46 1.39 15.49
N LEU A 128 -2.03 0.97 16.69
CA LEU A 128 -1.70 1.89 17.78
C LEU A 128 -0.53 2.81 17.39
N GLU A 129 0.52 2.26 16.79
CA GLU A 129 1.62 3.08 16.26
C GLU A 129 1.13 4.07 15.19
N GLY A 130 0.32 3.60 14.25
CA GLY A 130 -0.22 4.40 13.16
C GLY A 130 -1.08 5.57 13.68
N ILE A 131 -1.97 5.33 14.66
CA ILE A 131 -2.77 6.38 15.30
C ILE A 131 -1.83 7.44 15.89
N GLN A 132 -0.86 7.03 16.70
CA GLN A 132 0.08 7.95 17.34
C GLN A 132 0.84 8.82 16.33
N LYS A 133 1.23 8.23 15.19
CA LYS A 133 2.02 8.92 14.16
C LYS A 133 1.20 9.85 13.27
N THR A 134 -0.08 9.49 13.02
CA THR A 134 -0.90 10.18 12.01
C THR A 134 -1.95 11.12 12.62
N GLU A 135 -2.23 11.03 13.91
CA GLU A 135 -3.32 11.76 14.57
C GLU A 135 -3.31 13.26 14.31
N LYS A 136 -2.13 13.90 14.30
CA LYS A 136 -2.00 15.35 14.14
C LYS A 136 -2.00 15.79 12.67
N GLU A 137 -1.36 15.04 11.79
CA GLU A 137 -1.10 15.45 10.41
C GLU A 137 -2.07 14.81 9.42
N LEU A 138 -2.54 13.61 9.70
CA LEU A 138 -3.42 12.80 8.86
C LEU A 138 -4.59 12.23 9.68
N PRO A 139 -5.47 13.06 10.27
CA PRO A 139 -6.51 12.62 11.19
C PRO A 139 -7.50 11.61 10.57
N GLY A 140 -7.70 11.66 9.25
CA GLY A 140 -8.51 10.69 8.52
C GLY A 140 -7.94 9.27 8.61
N ILE A 141 -6.61 9.12 8.50
CA ILE A 141 -5.95 7.81 8.66
C ILE A 141 -6.08 7.33 10.10
N ALA A 142 -5.87 8.19 11.09
CA ALA A 142 -6.02 7.83 12.49
C ALA A 142 -7.46 7.36 12.80
N SER A 143 -8.48 8.00 12.21
CA SER A 143 -9.89 7.60 12.36
C SER A 143 -10.16 6.23 11.72
N ASP A 144 -9.65 5.97 10.50
CA ASP A 144 -9.78 4.65 9.86
C ASP A 144 -9.13 3.55 10.70
N LEU A 145 -7.95 3.81 11.24
CA LEU A 145 -7.24 2.86 12.11
C LEU A 145 -8.00 2.57 13.41
N ARG A 146 -8.63 3.59 14.04
CA ARG A 146 -9.50 3.37 15.22
C ARG A 146 -10.69 2.47 14.89
N ASN A 147 -11.31 2.67 13.73
CA ASN A 147 -12.43 1.83 13.30
C ASN A 147 -11.98 0.37 13.11
N ARG A 148 -10.83 0.14 12.48
CA ARG A 148 -10.27 -1.21 12.32
C ARG A 148 -9.94 -1.88 13.65
N LEU A 149 -9.43 -1.11 14.61
CA LEU A 149 -9.18 -1.63 15.96
C LEU A 149 -10.48 -2.09 16.64
N LYS A 150 -11.57 -1.31 16.51
CA LYS A 150 -12.89 -1.69 17.01
C LYS A 150 -13.40 -2.98 16.35
N GLU A 151 -13.23 -3.11 15.03
CA GLU A 151 -13.63 -4.33 14.30
C GLU A 151 -12.87 -5.57 14.79
N ILE A 152 -11.54 -5.48 14.96
CA ILE A 152 -10.72 -6.58 15.48
C ILE A 152 -11.20 -6.99 16.87
N ARG A 153 -11.34 -6.04 17.80
CA ARG A 153 -11.74 -6.32 19.17
C ARG A 153 -13.17 -6.83 19.28
N SER A 154 -14.08 -6.31 18.46
CA SER A 154 -15.44 -6.84 18.38
C SER A 154 -15.48 -8.29 17.89
N SER A 155 -14.64 -8.63 16.91
CA SER A 155 -14.53 -10.01 16.41
C SER A 155 -13.95 -10.97 17.44
N GLN A 156 -13.10 -10.48 18.33
CA GLN A 156 -12.53 -11.23 19.46
C GLN A 156 -13.46 -11.26 20.69
N LYS A 157 -14.66 -10.66 20.60
CA LYS A 157 -15.65 -10.54 21.71
C LYS A 157 -15.14 -9.69 22.87
N ASP A 158 -14.21 -8.81 22.65
CA ASP A 158 -13.75 -7.83 23.66
C ASP A 158 -14.65 -6.58 23.66
N PHE A 159 -15.91 -6.78 24.09
CA PHE A 159 -16.91 -5.71 24.11
C PHE A 159 -16.58 -4.58 25.09
N VAL A 160 -15.80 -4.84 26.13
CA VAL A 160 -15.40 -3.81 27.10
C VAL A 160 -14.46 -2.81 26.48
N ALA A 161 -13.43 -3.30 25.77
CA ALA A 161 -12.49 -2.44 25.06
C ALA A 161 -13.18 -1.60 23.97
N VAL A 162 -14.13 -2.18 23.24
CA VAL A 162 -14.92 -1.47 22.22
C VAL A 162 -15.75 -0.35 22.84
N ALA A 163 -16.44 -0.61 23.97
CA ALA A 163 -17.24 0.40 24.65
C ALA A 163 -16.38 1.58 25.18
N THR A 164 -15.20 1.29 25.72
CA THR A 164 -14.25 2.33 26.16
C THR A 164 -13.81 3.22 24.99
N MET A 165 -13.45 2.64 23.87
CA MET A 165 -13.04 3.40 22.66
C MET A 165 -14.17 4.27 22.12
N GLN A 166 -15.41 3.81 22.17
CA GLN A 166 -16.57 4.61 21.76
C GLN A 166 -16.81 5.79 22.71
N ALA A 167 -16.62 5.62 24.00
CA ALA A 167 -16.78 6.70 24.99
C ALA A 167 -15.74 7.81 24.78
N GLU A 168 -14.50 7.47 24.42
CA GLU A 168 -13.41 8.45 24.19
C GLU A 168 -13.65 9.32 22.95
N GLU A 169 -14.45 8.88 21.98
CA GLU A 169 -14.79 9.66 20.79
C GLU A 169 -15.80 10.79 21.03
N PHE A 170 -16.50 10.77 22.17
CA PHE A 170 -17.54 11.74 22.52
C PHE A 170 -17.05 12.82 23.51
N VAL A 171 -15.75 12.85 23.86
CA VAL A 171 -15.12 13.82 24.75
C VAL A 171 -14.21 14.77 23.94
#